data_e7254d35443a8b5a872d86b2aa6a23d2
#
_entry.id   e7254d35443a8b5a872d86b2aa6a23d2
#
_cell.length_a   1.000
_cell.length_b   1.000
_cell.length_c   1.000
_cell.angle_alpha   90.00
_cell.angle_beta   90.00
_cell.angle_gamma   90.00
#
_symmetry.space_group_name_H-M   'P 1'
#
loop_
_entity.id
_entity.type
_entity.pdbx_description
1 polymer ?
#
loop_
_entity_poly.entity_id
_entity_poly.type
_entity_poly.pdbx_seq_one_letter_code
_entity_poly.pdbx_strand_id
1 'polypeptide(L)'
;HYYFNNKNSLPLIFIHGVGLNQKMWKPQIEFFRKNSFVTYDLLGHGKTPFDKQELTMEDFTNQLLGLVKNLKIEKFDLIGFSIGSLIAIEFASKFEDYLNSLTLISTTYKRTDLERQNVVDRVNLAKKNMPISQMAMKRWFSDKYLEQNPELYDEFMKTLNKEGIDQENFIKAYEVFANYEDNLENIKNIKTNTLIITGSDDPGSTPDMSKNLNKD
;
A
#
# COMPACT_ATOMS: atom_id res chain seq x y z
N HIS A 1 -7.94 13.10 -0.32
CA HIS A 1 -9.25 12.49 -0.65
C HIS A 1 -9.44 11.19 0.12
N TYR A 2 -10.56 11.05 0.83
CA TYR A 2 -10.90 9.86 1.62
C TYR A 2 -12.41 9.60 1.59
N TYR A 3 -12.78 8.38 2.01
CA TYR A 3 -14.15 7.98 2.30
C TYR A 3 -14.22 7.39 3.72
N PHE A 4 -15.14 7.87 4.55
CA PHE A 4 -15.35 7.40 5.91
C PHE A 4 -16.78 6.90 6.07
N ASN A 5 -16.92 5.59 6.31
CA ASN A 5 -18.18 4.95 6.73
C ASN A 5 -18.20 4.86 8.26
N ASN A 6 -18.87 5.77 8.92
CA ASN A 6 -18.94 5.77 10.39
C ASN A 6 -20.18 4.99 10.87
N LYS A 7 -19.96 3.94 11.65
CA LYS A 7 -21.00 3.06 12.24
C LYS A 7 -20.88 2.96 13.76
N ASN A 8 -20.19 3.91 14.41
CA ASN A 8 -19.93 3.91 15.86
C ASN A 8 -19.25 2.61 16.35
N SER A 9 -18.41 2.02 15.52
CA SER A 9 -17.54 0.90 15.85
C SER A 9 -16.09 1.29 15.67
N LEU A 10 -15.15 0.50 16.20
CA LEU A 10 -13.73 0.66 15.94
C LEU A 10 -13.49 0.66 14.43
N PRO A 11 -12.86 1.71 13.86
CA PRO A 11 -12.71 1.79 12.41
C PRO A 11 -11.58 0.93 11.87
N LEU A 12 -11.79 0.38 10.68
CA LEU A 12 -10.77 -0.24 9.85
C LEU A 12 -10.19 0.84 8.93
N ILE A 13 -8.88 1.03 8.90
CA ILE A 13 -8.23 1.98 7.96
C ILE A 13 -7.43 1.21 6.93
N PHE A 14 -7.70 1.47 5.66
CA PHE A 14 -7.12 0.75 4.53
C PHE A 14 -6.15 1.63 3.74
N ILE A 15 -4.89 1.18 3.58
CA ILE A 15 -3.86 1.84 2.79
C ILE A 15 -3.59 1.03 1.52
N HIS A 16 -3.79 1.64 0.36
CA HIS A 16 -3.61 0.98 -0.94
C HIS A 16 -2.12 0.87 -1.37
N GLY A 17 -1.88 0.11 -2.44
CA GLY A 17 -0.55 -0.08 -3.05
C GLY A 17 -0.16 1.05 -4.00
N VAL A 18 1.15 1.14 -4.33
CA VAL A 18 1.69 2.11 -5.28
C VAL A 18 1.01 1.99 -6.65
N GLY A 19 0.69 3.12 -7.26
CA GLY A 19 0.01 3.20 -8.55
C GLY A 19 -1.49 2.96 -8.50
N LEU A 20 -2.03 2.47 -7.39
CA LEU A 20 -3.45 2.22 -7.19
C LEU A 20 -4.17 3.44 -6.55
N ASN A 21 -5.36 3.25 -6.08
CA ASN A 21 -6.14 4.22 -5.30
C ASN A 21 -7.10 3.48 -4.36
N GLN A 22 -7.83 4.23 -3.53
CA GLN A 22 -8.72 3.65 -2.52
C GLN A 22 -9.80 2.69 -3.09
N LYS A 23 -10.15 2.78 -4.39
CA LYS A 23 -11.17 1.91 -5.00
C LYS A 23 -10.76 0.44 -5.07
N MET A 24 -9.45 0.13 -4.99
CA MET A 24 -9.00 -1.26 -4.93
C MET A 24 -9.62 -2.04 -3.77
N TRP A 25 -10.03 -1.36 -2.72
CA TRP A 25 -10.63 -1.93 -1.53
C TRP A 25 -12.14 -2.21 -1.65
N LYS A 26 -12.73 -2.01 -2.86
CA LYS A 26 -14.17 -2.20 -3.10
C LYS A 26 -14.71 -3.55 -2.59
N PRO A 27 -14.07 -4.72 -2.84
CA PRO A 27 -14.57 -5.99 -2.32
C PRO A 27 -14.54 -6.06 -0.79
N GLN A 28 -13.48 -5.53 -0.16
CA GLN A 28 -13.33 -5.55 1.29
C GLN A 28 -14.32 -4.60 1.96
N ILE A 29 -14.50 -3.38 1.45
CA ILE A 29 -15.47 -2.42 2.03
C ILE A 29 -16.90 -2.88 1.83
N GLU A 30 -17.22 -3.65 0.81
CA GLU A 30 -18.53 -4.26 0.63
C GLU A 30 -18.80 -5.32 1.71
N PHE A 31 -17.80 -6.16 2.01
CA PHE A 31 -17.86 -7.11 3.10
C PHE A 31 -18.01 -6.41 4.45
N PHE A 32 -17.21 -5.37 4.70
CA PHE A 32 -17.22 -4.60 5.95
C PHE A 32 -18.23 -3.44 5.99
N ARG A 33 -19.24 -3.40 5.10
CA ARG A 33 -20.19 -2.28 5.01
C ARG A 33 -20.97 -1.95 6.29
N LYS A 34 -21.05 -2.91 7.21
CA LYS A 34 -21.69 -2.74 8.54
C LYS A 34 -20.74 -2.23 9.62
N ASN A 35 -19.43 -2.17 9.34
CA ASN A 35 -18.40 -1.68 10.23
C ASN A 35 -18.03 -0.22 9.92
N SER A 36 -17.41 0.46 10.88
CA SER A 36 -16.72 1.71 10.56
C SER A 36 -15.46 1.42 9.75
N PHE A 37 -15.22 2.18 8.68
CA PHE A 37 -13.97 2.08 7.94
C PHE A 37 -13.60 3.39 7.24
N VAL A 38 -12.31 3.57 7.00
CA VAL A 38 -11.74 4.66 6.22
C VAL A 38 -10.92 4.09 5.09
N THR A 39 -11.15 4.58 3.87
CA THR A 39 -10.25 4.39 2.73
C THR A 39 -9.79 5.77 2.25
N TYR A 40 -8.56 5.89 1.77
CA TYR A 40 -8.06 7.16 1.28
C TYR A 40 -7.05 6.96 0.15
N ASP A 41 -6.88 7.99 -0.66
CA ASP A 41 -5.86 8.02 -1.69
C ASP A 41 -4.55 8.54 -1.10
N LEU A 42 -3.45 7.82 -1.28
CA LEU A 42 -2.12 8.26 -0.90
C LEU A 42 -1.74 9.57 -1.62
N LEU A 43 -0.82 10.33 -1.05
CA LEU A 43 -0.24 11.50 -1.71
C LEU A 43 0.20 11.16 -3.14
N GLY A 44 -0.17 11.99 -4.11
CA GLY A 44 0.11 11.79 -5.52
C GLY A 44 -0.67 10.66 -6.20
N HIS A 45 -1.70 10.09 -5.53
CA HIS A 45 -2.55 9.03 -6.08
C HIS A 45 -4.02 9.44 -6.09
N GLY A 46 -4.77 8.89 -7.03
CA GLY A 46 -6.21 9.08 -7.12
C GLY A 46 -6.59 10.56 -7.19
N LYS A 47 -7.30 11.04 -6.18
CA LYS A 47 -7.72 12.46 -6.06
C LYS A 47 -6.96 13.24 -4.99
N THR A 48 -5.90 12.67 -4.42
CA THR A 48 -5.04 13.36 -3.46
C THR A 48 -3.84 13.98 -4.18
N PRO A 49 -3.75 15.31 -4.30
CA PRO A 49 -2.65 15.97 -4.99
C PRO A 49 -1.34 15.83 -4.22
N PHE A 50 -0.24 16.01 -4.92
CA PHE A 50 1.09 16.17 -4.35
C PHE A 50 1.90 17.13 -5.24
N ASP A 51 2.35 18.23 -4.68
CA ASP A 51 2.98 19.34 -5.38
C ASP A 51 4.44 19.59 -4.96
N LYS A 52 4.95 18.83 -3.99
CA LYS A 52 6.35 18.94 -3.58
C LYS A 52 7.29 18.23 -4.56
N GLN A 53 8.56 18.68 -4.57
CA GLN A 53 9.60 18.10 -5.41
C GLN A 53 9.93 16.66 -4.99
N GLU A 54 10.05 16.41 -3.70
CA GLU A 54 10.41 15.12 -3.12
C GLU A 54 9.25 14.55 -2.30
N LEU A 55 9.05 13.25 -2.40
CA LEU A 55 8.11 12.46 -1.62
C LEU A 55 8.89 11.46 -0.78
N THR A 56 8.52 11.32 0.49
CA THR A 56 9.19 10.44 1.45
C THR A 56 8.21 9.47 2.11
N MET A 57 8.71 8.43 2.76
CA MET A 57 7.90 7.53 3.59
C MET A 57 7.26 8.29 4.76
N GLU A 58 7.95 9.29 5.30
CA GLU A 58 7.44 10.13 6.37
C GLU A 58 6.25 10.99 5.93
N ASP A 59 6.23 11.50 4.70
CA ASP A 59 5.08 12.24 4.16
C ASP A 59 3.82 11.36 4.16
N PHE A 60 3.92 10.09 3.76
CA PHE A 60 2.80 9.14 3.82
C PHE A 60 2.36 8.84 5.26
N THR A 61 3.31 8.64 6.16
CA THR A 61 3.01 8.39 7.57
C THR A 61 2.31 9.60 8.21
N ASN A 62 2.79 10.82 7.92
CA ASN A 62 2.19 12.06 8.38
C ASN A 62 0.81 12.31 7.74
N GLN A 63 0.59 11.90 6.49
CA GLN A 63 -0.72 11.93 5.87
C GLN A 63 -1.73 11.12 6.66
N LEU A 64 -1.39 9.88 7.04
CA LEU A 64 -2.25 9.03 7.86
C LEU A 64 -2.51 9.64 9.23
N LEU A 65 -1.46 10.14 9.90
CA LEU A 65 -1.60 10.80 11.20
C LEU A 65 -2.52 12.02 11.12
N GLY A 66 -2.35 12.86 10.09
CA GLY A 66 -3.21 14.01 9.85
C GLY A 66 -4.67 13.60 9.61
N LEU A 67 -4.89 12.53 8.85
CA LEU A 67 -6.22 12.00 8.57
C LEU A 67 -6.93 11.54 9.84
N VAL A 68 -6.30 10.71 10.66
CA VAL A 68 -6.92 10.17 11.89
C VAL A 68 -7.18 11.27 12.91
N LYS A 69 -6.28 12.26 13.03
CA LYS A 69 -6.48 13.44 13.88
C LYS A 69 -7.67 14.29 13.42
N ASN A 70 -7.78 14.54 12.11
CA ASN A 70 -8.89 15.32 11.54
C ASN A 70 -10.24 14.61 11.73
N LEU A 71 -10.25 13.28 11.64
CA LEU A 71 -11.45 12.46 11.87
C LEU A 71 -11.73 12.18 13.35
N LYS A 72 -10.85 12.63 14.26
CA LYS A 72 -10.91 12.37 15.71
C LYS A 72 -10.97 10.88 16.04
N ILE A 73 -10.19 10.08 15.31
CA ILE A 73 -10.05 8.64 15.52
C ILE A 73 -8.89 8.42 16.48
N GLU A 74 -9.16 7.87 17.65
CA GLU A 74 -8.18 7.64 18.71
C GLU A 74 -7.62 6.21 18.67
N LYS A 75 -8.39 5.25 18.15
CA LYS A 75 -7.99 3.84 18.05
C LYS A 75 -8.59 3.22 16.79
N PHE A 76 -7.82 2.37 16.09
CA PHE A 76 -8.27 1.73 14.84
C PHE A 76 -7.48 0.45 14.53
N ASP A 77 -8.05 -0.36 13.63
CA ASP A 77 -7.35 -1.47 12.96
C ASP A 77 -6.74 -0.95 11.66
N LEU A 78 -5.44 -1.18 11.46
CA LEU A 78 -4.72 -0.69 10.29
C LEU A 78 -4.41 -1.81 9.32
N ILE A 79 -4.82 -1.64 8.06
CA ILE A 79 -4.61 -2.60 6.98
C ILE A 79 -3.81 -1.93 5.86
N GLY A 80 -2.63 -2.46 5.55
CA GLY A 80 -1.78 -1.97 4.48
C GLY A 80 -1.54 -3.02 3.40
N PHE A 81 -1.52 -2.59 2.13
CA PHE A 81 -1.18 -3.43 0.99
C PHE A 81 0.07 -2.91 0.28
N SER A 82 1.08 -3.77 0.06
CA SER A 82 2.32 -3.43 -0.66
C SER A 82 3.03 -2.23 0.00
N ILE A 83 3.25 -1.10 -0.68
CA ILE A 83 3.78 0.12 -0.05
C ILE A 83 2.91 0.56 1.14
N GLY A 84 1.60 0.32 1.07
CA GLY A 84 0.70 0.60 2.19
C GLY A 84 1.03 -0.21 3.44
N SER A 85 1.58 -1.42 3.31
CA SER A 85 2.07 -2.20 4.44
C SER A 85 3.35 -1.63 5.05
N LEU A 86 4.25 -1.08 4.22
CA LEU A 86 5.46 -0.39 4.70
C LEU A 86 5.10 0.90 5.44
N ILE A 87 4.13 1.67 4.93
CA ILE A 87 3.58 2.85 5.61
C ILE A 87 2.95 2.45 6.95
N ALA A 88 2.25 1.31 6.99
CA ALA A 88 1.62 0.80 8.20
C ALA A 88 2.67 0.37 9.25
N ILE A 89 3.78 -0.24 8.84
CA ILE A 89 4.94 -0.55 9.71
C ILE A 89 5.55 0.74 10.27
N GLU A 90 5.83 1.73 9.42
CA GLU A 90 6.38 3.01 9.85
C GLU A 90 5.44 3.75 10.79
N PHE A 91 4.14 3.69 10.54
CA PHE A 91 3.13 4.26 11.43
C PHE A 91 3.11 3.53 12.78
N ALA A 92 3.11 2.19 12.77
CA ALA A 92 3.12 1.39 13.99
C ALA A 92 4.36 1.69 14.85
N SER A 93 5.53 1.81 14.23
CA SER A 93 6.77 2.09 14.95
C SER A 93 6.80 3.45 15.66
N LYS A 94 6.00 4.43 15.18
CA LYS A 94 6.00 5.80 15.69
C LYS A 94 4.75 6.16 16.51
N PHE A 95 3.64 5.52 16.21
CA PHE A 95 2.31 5.89 16.69
C PHE A 95 1.48 4.67 17.11
N GLU A 96 2.13 3.68 17.72
CA GLU A 96 1.53 2.39 18.08
C GLU A 96 0.28 2.54 18.97
N ASP A 97 0.24 3.57 19.80
CA ASP A 97 -0.91 3.84 20.69
C ASP A 97 -2.24 4.02 19.96
N TYR A 98 -2.21 4.39 18.67
CA TYR A 98 -3.41 4.47 17.84
C TYR A 98 -3.91 3.10 17.37
N LEU A 99 -3.10 2.05 17.42
CA LEU A 99 -3.40 0.77 16.78
C LEU A 99 -4.04 -0.23 17.74
N ASN A 100 -5.18 -0.80 17.35
CA ASN A 100 -5.75 -1.98 17.99
C ASN A 100 -5.16 -3.26 17.37
N SER A 101 -5.05 -3.30 16.04
CA SER A 101 -4.38 -4.38 15.32
C SER A 101 -3.72 -3.86 14.04
N LEU A 102 -2.80 -4.66 13.49
CA LEU A 102 -2.08 -4.37 12.26
C LEU A 102 -2.23 -5.54 11.28
N THR A 103 -2.58 -5.25 10.04
CA THR A 103 -2.62 -6.27 8.96
C THR A 103 -1.74 -5.82 7.80
N LEU A 104 -0.75 -6.64 7.47
CA LEU A 104 0.24 -6.39 6.43
C LEU A 104 0.00 -7.37 5.27
N ILE A 105 -0.37 -6.84 4.11
CA ILE A 105 -0.70 -7.64 2.93
C ILE A 105 0.36 -7.43 1.86
N SER A 106 0.98 -8.51 1.37
CA SER A 106 2.04 -8.49 0.36
C SER A 106 3.15 -7.50 0.72
N THR A 107 3.71 -7.66 1.92
CA THR A 107 4.79 -6.83 2.47
C THR A 107 6.15 -7.34 2.01
N THR A 108 6.98 -6.46 1.47
CA THR A 108 8.40 -6.78 1.26
C THR A 108 9.17 -6.68 2.57
N TYR A 109 10.15 -7.56 2.75
CA TYR A 109 11.01 -7.57 3.94
C TYR A 109 12.37 -8.16 3.65
N LYS A 110 13.45 -7.50 4.09
CA LYS A 110 14.85 -7.94 3.88
C LYS A 110 15.13 -8.29 2.42
N ARG A 111 14.75 -7.39 1.52
CA ARG A 111 14.99 -7.57 0.09
C ARG A 111 16.47 -7.74 -0.19
N THR A 112 16.82 -8.75 -0.98
CA THR A 112 18.15 -8.93 -1.55
C THR A 112 18.48 -7.80 -2.53
N ASP A 113 19.76 -7.62 -2.86
CA ASP A 113 20.22 -6.63 -3.85
C ASP A 113 19.53 -6.84 -5.21
N LEU A 114 19.35 -8.10 -5.62
CA LEU A 114 18.65 -8.44 -6.87
C LEU A 114 17.16 -8.04 -6.84
N GLU A 115 16.48 -8.30 -5.73
CA GLU A 115 15.08 -7.90 -5.57
C GLU A 115 14.91 -6.37 -5.56
N ARG A 116 15.84 -5.65 -4.91
CA ARG A 116 15.90 -4.18 -4.94
C ARG A 116 16.12 -3.69 -6.37
N GLN A 117 17.14 -4.24 -7.06
CA GLN A 117 17.45 -3.86 -8.43
C GLN A 117 16.27 -4.08 -9.37
N ASN A 118 15.54 -5.19 -9.24
CA ASN A 118 14.32 -5.45 -10.02
C ASN A 118 13.23 -4.37 -9.82
N VAL A 119 13.14 -3.77 -8.63
CA VAL A 119 12.20 -2.65 -8.41
C VAL A 119 12.73 -1.38 -9.07
N VAL A 120 14.01 -1.06 -8.89
CA VAL A 120 14.67 0.10 -9.52
C VAL A 120 14.54 0.04 -11.06
N ASP A 121 14.71 -1.13 -11.65
CA ASP A 121 14.57 -1.31 -13.10
C ASP A 121 13.14 -1.01 -13.57
N ARG A 122 12.11 -1.41 -12.80
CA ARG A 122 10.71 -1.04 -13.11
C ARG A 122 10.46 0.45 -12.97
N VAL A 123 11.05 1.12 -11.98
CA VAL A 123 10.99 2.59 -11.86
C VAL A 123 11.62 3.24 -13.11
N ASN A 124 12.78 2.74 -13.56
CA ASN A 124 13.47 3.24 -14.73
C ASN A 124 12.66 3.03 -16.02
N LEU A 125 11.92 1.90 -16.13
CA LEU A 125 10.99 1.67 -17.23
C LEU A 125 9.82 2.67 -17.19
N ALA A 126 9.26 2.94 -15.99
CA ALA A 126 8.21 3.93 -15.79
C ALA A 126 8.65 5.33 -16.23
N LYS A 127 9.87 5.74 -15.84
CA LYS A 127 10.47 7.02 -16.27
C LYS A 127 10.61 7.15 -17.80
N LYS A 128 10.77 6.03 -18.49
CA LYS A 128 10.85 5.96 -19.95
C LYS A 128 9.46 5.81 -20.63
N ASN A 129 8.37 5.96 -19.87
CA ASN A 129 6.99 5.76 -20.32
C ASN A 129 6.74 4.36 -20.95
N MET A 130 7.47 3.36 -20.49
CA MET A 130 7.23 1.96 -20.90
C MET A 130 5.95 1.42 -20.25
N PRO A 131 5.24 0.46 -20.88
CA PRO A 131 3.93 -0.03 -20.43
C PRO A 131 4.03 -0.95 -19.19
N ILE A 132 4.50 -0.40 -18.06
CA ILE A 132 4.67 -1.15 -16.80
C ILE A 132 3.35 -1.62 -16.19
N SER A 133 2.22 -0.99 -16.56
CA SER A 133 0.88 -1.38 -16.13
C SER A 133 0.52 -2.80 -16.58
N GLN A 134 0.81 -3.14 -17.86
CA GLN A 134 0.59 -4.50 -18.37
C GLN A 134 1.50 -5.53 -17.66
N MET A 135 2.75 -5.15 -17.38
CA MET A 135 3.68 -5.99 -16.61
C MET A 135 3.19 -6.21 -15.18
N ALA A 136 2.58 -5.19 -14.57
CA ALA A 136 1.98 -5.30 -13.24
C ALA A 136 0.81 -6.27 -13.24
N MET A 137 -0.12 -6.17 -14.21
CA MET A 137 -1.28 -7.06 -14.32
C MET A 137 -0.86 -8.54 -14.42
N LYS A 138 0.12 -8.86 -15.29
CA LYS A 138 0.65 -10.24 -15.44
C LYS A 138 1.36 -10.76 -14.19
N ARG A 139 1.90 -9.88 -13.36
CA ARG A 139 2.55 -10.27 -12.10
C ARG A 139 1.55 -10.47 -10.97
N TRP A 140 0.45 -9.72 -10.94
CA TRP A 140 -0.52 -9.73 -9.85
C TRP A 140 -1.61 -10.78 -10.02
N PHE A 141 -1.93 -11.13 -11.25
CA PHE A 141 -3.03 -12.04 -11.56
C PHE A 141 -2.58 -13.16 -12.50
N SER A 142 -3.12 -14.37 -12.29
CA SER A 142 -2.95 -15.44 -13.26
C SER A 142 -3.75 -15.15 -14.54
N ASP A 143 -3.28 -15.67 -15.68
CA ASP A 143 -3.99 -15.51 -16.97
C ASP A 143 -5.42 -16.04 -16.86
N LYS A 144 -5.60 -17.21 -16.26
CA LYS A 144 -6.92 -17.80 -16.02
C LYS A 144 -7.86 -16.87 -15.23
N TYR A 145 -7.33 -16.19 -14.22
CA TYR A 145 -8.14 -15.25 -13.42
C TYR A 145 -8.55 -14.04 -14.23
N LEU A 146 -7.65 -13.48 -15.04
CA LEU A 146 -7.95 -12.34 -15.92
C LEU A 146 -8.96 -12.69 -17.01
N GLU A 147 -8.85 -13.88 -17.60
CA GLU A 147 -9.83 -14.40 -18.58
C GLU A 147 -11.24 -14.51 -17.99
N GLN A 148 -11.35 -14.91 -16.72
CA GLN A 148 -12.63 -15.03 -16.02
C GLN A 148 -13.17 -13.68 -15.48
N ASN A 149 -12.34 -12.63 -15.44
CA ASN A 149 -12.67 -11.32 -14.88
C ASN A 149 -12.17 -10.18 -15.80
N PRO A 150 -12.65 -10.09 -17.05
CA PRO A 150 -12.15 -9.11 -18.02
C PRO A 150 -12.39 -7.64 -17.57
N GLU A 151 -13.51 -7.38 -16.90
CA GLU A 151 -13.84 -6.05 -16.39
C GLU A 151 -12.83 -5.57 -15.33
N LEU A 152 -12.27 -6.49 -14.54
CA LEU A 152 -11.24 -6.19 -13.55
C LEU A 152 -9.95 -5.72 -14.24
N TYR A 153 -9.56 -6.38 -15.34
CA TYR A 153 -8.40 -5.96 -16.12
C TYR A 153 -8.56 -4.49 -16.59
N ASP A 154 -9.69 -4.15 -17.18
CA ASP A 154 -9.96 -2.80 -17.67
C ASP A 154 -9.98 -1.76 -16.54
N GLU A 155 -10.57 -2.09 -15.38
CA GLU A 155 -10.61 -1.20 -14.21
C GLU A 155 -9.20 -0.91 -13.67
N PHE A 156 -8.37 -1.94 -13.54
CA PHE A 156 -6.97 -1.78 -13.11
C PHE A 156 -6.14 -1.01 -14.13
N MET A 157 -6.27 -1.31 -15.42
CA MET A 157 -5.54 -0.60 -16.49
C MET A 157 -5.90 0.89 -16.52
N LYS A 158 -7.17 1.28 -16.33
CA LYS A 158 -7.59 2.68 -16.18
C LYS A 158 -6.95 3.37 -14.98
N THR A 159 -6.74 2.62 -13.90
CA THR A 159 -6.12 3.17 -12.68
C THR A 159 -4.59 3.27 -12.81
N LEU A 160 -3.96 2.30 -13.46
CA LEU A 160 -2.50 2.21 -13.59
C LEU A 160 -1.93 3.08 -14.73
N ASN A 161 -2.69 3.29 -15.80
CA ASN A 161 -2.26 4.16 -16.89
C ASN A 161 -2.43 5.63 -16.46
N LYS A 162 -1.32 6.29 -16.25
CA LYS A 162 -1.24 7.68 -15.79
C LYS A 162 -0.49 8.52 -16.82
N GLU A 163 -0.81 9.81 -16.86
CA GLU A 163 -0.19 10.79 -17.75
C GLU A 163 0.15 12.07 -16.98
N GLY A 164 1.07 12.87 -17.50
CA GLY A 164 1.41 14.18 -16.96
C GLY A 164 1.81 14.13 -15.47
N ILE A 165 1.26 15.02 -14.68
CA ILE A 165 1.58 15.15 -13.26
C ILE A 165 1.25 13.88 -12.45
N ASP A 166 0.23 13.12 -12.82
CA ASP A 166 -0.13 11.88 -12.16
C ASP A 166 0.94 10.79 -12.39
N GLN A 167 1.53 10.76 -13.60
CA GLN A 167 2.65 9.88 -13.90
C GLN A 167 3.91 10.28 -13.10
N GLU A 168 4.21 11.57 -13.01
CA GLU A 168 5.35 12.07 -12.23
C GLU A 168 5.20 11.72 -10.74
N ASN A 169 4.02 11.93 -10.17
CA ASN A 169 3.74 11.62 -8.78
C ASN A 169 3.76 10.11 -8.50
N PHE A 170 3.27 9.30 -9.43
CA PHE A 170 3.40 7.85 -9.35
C PHE A 170 4.87 7.42 -9.33
N ILE A 171 5.72 8.01 -10.18
CA ILE A 171 7.16 7.71 -10.20
C ILE A 171 7.81 8.05 -8.86
N LYS A 172 7.53 9.23 -8.28
CA LYS A 172 8.03 9.63 -6.95
C LYS A 172 7.64 8.61 -5.88
N ALA A 173 6.39 8.17 -5.85
CA ALA A 173 5.92 7.17 -4.89
C ALA A 173 6.58 5.79 -5.13
N TYR A 174 6.83 5.45 -6.39
CA TYR A 174 7.50 4.20 -6.74
C TYR A 174 8.99 4.23 -6.35
N GLU A 175 9.64 5.40 -6.42
CA GLU A 175 10.99 5.61 -5.91
C GLU A 175 11.06 5.46 -4.38
N VAL A 176 10.07 5.98 -3.64
CA VAL A 176 9.98 5.75 -2.19
C VAL A 176 9.92 4.25 -1.88
N PHE A 177 9.10 3.49 -2.62
CA PHE A 177 9.03 2.04 -2.45
C PHE A 177 10.34 1.33 -2.84
N ALA A 178 10.98 1.75 -3.94
CA ALA A 178 12.23 1.14 -4.41
C ALA A 178 13.37 1.33 -3.41
N ASN A 179 13.47 2.53 -2.83
CA ASN A 179 14.54 2.94 -1.93
C ASN A 179 14.24 2.66 -0.45
N TYR A 180 13.07 2.09 -0.12
CA TYR A 180 12.74 1.77 1.27
C TYR A 180 13.68 0.72 1.82
N GLU A 181 14.22 1.01 3.00
CA GLU A 181 15.06 0.11 3.79
C GLU A 181 14.35 -0.24 5.10
N ASP A 182 14.38 -1.54 5.44
CA ASP A 182 13.74 -2.02 6.66
C ASP A 182 14.49 -1.50 7.90
N ASN A 183 13.80 -0.81 8.78
CA ASN A 183 14.33 -0.47 10.09
C ASN A 183 14.05 -1.62 11.06
N LEU A 184 15.01 -2.55 11.17
CA LEU A 184 14.84 -3.78 11.96
C LEU A 184 14.63 -3.51 13.45
N GLU A 185 15.21 -2.45 14.00
CA GLU A 185 15.02 -2.08 15.40
C GLU A 185 13.58 -1.62 15.64
N ASN A 186 13.07 -0.76 14.77
CA ASN A 186 11.70 -0.29 14.86
C ASN A 186 10.69 -1.43 14.72
N ILE A 187 10.92 -2.35 13.77
CA ILE A 187 10.04 -3.49 13.52
C ILE A 187 9.95 -4.38 14.76
N LYS A 188 11.07 -4.72 15.39
CA LYS A 188 11.13 -5.56 16.61
C LYS A 188 10.44 -4.94 17.82
N ASN A 189 10.28 -3.63 17.82
CA ASN A 189 9.62 -2.92 18.90
C ASN A 189 8.10 -2.85 18.77
N ILE A 190 7.53 -3.23 17.63
CA ILE A 190 6.07 -3.27 17.43
C ILE A 190 5.47 -4.40 18.25
N LYS A 191 4.57 -4.06 19.17
CA LYS A 191 3.86 -4.99 20.08
C LYS A 191 2.42 -5.24 19.66
N THR A 192 1.91 -4.44 18.76
CA THR A 192 0.55 -4.56 18.23
C THR A 192 0.34 -5.93 17.59
N ASN A 193 -0.78 -6.58 17.91
CA ASN A 193 -1.16 -7.85 17.27
C ASN A 193 -1.16 -7.68 15.75
N THR A 194 -0.28 -8.43 15.09
CA THR A 194 -0.02 -8.27 13.65
C THR A 194 -0.38 -9.53 12.88
N LEU A 195 -1.19 -9.37 11.82
CA LEU A 195 -1.47 -10.40 10.83
C LEU A 195 -0.67 -10.10 9.56
N ILE A 196 0.10 -11.07 9.07
CA ILE A 196 0.87 -10.97 7.83
C ILE A 196 0.26 -11.93 6.80
N ILE A 197 -0.09 -11.40 5.62
CA ILE A 197 -0.75 -12.16 4.54
C ILE A 197 0.03 -11.95 3.25
N THR A 198 0.33 -13.04 2.54
CA THR A 198 0.86 -12.99 1.16
C THR A 198 0.35 -14.16 0.33
N GLY A 199 0.32 -13.99 -0.98
CA GLY A 199 0.02 -15.08 -1.90
C GLY A 199 1.16 -16.10 -1.96
N SER A 200 0.84 -17.40 -2.10
CA SER A 200 1.84 -18.47 -2.25
C SER A 200 2.78 -18.26 -3.44
N ASP A 201 2.28 -17.61 -4.48
CA ASP A 201 2.98 -17.39 -5.75
C ASP A 201 3.36 -15.92 -5.96
N ASP A 202 3.29 -15.07 -4.90
CA ASP A 202 3.70 -13.66 -5.00
C ASP A 202 5.21 -13.55 -5.21
N PRO A 203 5.69 -13.10 -6.39
CA PRO A 203 7.11 -13.05 -6.70
C PRO A 203 7.81 -11.81 -6.12
N GLY A 204 7.04 -10.83 -5.63
CA GLY A 204 7.56 -9.55 -5.15
C GLY A 204 7.55 -9.42 -3.64
N SER A 205 6.59 -10.08 -2.98
CA SER A 205 6.43 -10.11 -1.53
C SER A 205 6.27 -11.57 -1.12
N THR A 206 7.38 -12.29 -1.14
CA THR A 206 7.38 -13.76 -1.06
C THR A 206 6.88 -14.30 0.28
N PRO A 207 6.38 -15.56 0.33
CA PRO A 207 6.05 -16.21 1.59
C PRO A 207 7.23 -16.23 2.59
N ASP A 208 8.47 -16.31 2.09
CA ASP A 208 9.64 -16.31 2.97
C ASP A 208 9.93 -14.93 3.57
N MET A 209 9.66 -13.83 2.84
CA MET A 209 9.69 -12.49 3.42
C MET A 209 8.70 -12.36 4.58
N SER A 210 7.45 -12.85 4.39
CA SER A 210 6.42 -12.86 5.42
C SER A 210 6.79 -13.70 6.64
N LYS A 211 7.37 -14.90 6.43
CA LYS A 211 7.87 -15.76 7.51
C LYS A 211 9.03 -15.11 8.28
N ASN A 212 9.93 -14.41 7.57
CA ASN A 212 11.06 -13.75 8.19
C ASN A 212 10.59 -12.52 9.02
N LEU A 213 9.65 -11.74 8.47
CA LEU A 213 9.07 -10.62 9.20
C LEU A 213 8.34 -11.09 10.49
N ASN A 214 7.69 -12.24 10.44
CA ASN A 214 6.99 -12.81 11.62
C ASN A 214 7.95 -13.32 12.72
N LYS A 215 9.23 -13.52 12.41
CA LYS A 215 10.24 -13.96 13.40
C LYS A 215 10.88 -12.81 14.16
N ASP A 216 10.92 -11.66 13.55
CA ASP A 216 11.54 -10.44 14.08
C ASP A 216 10.56 -9.58 14.84
#